data_3c738bca7d869e94d8cec1645836eee1
#
_entry.id   3c738bca7d869e94d8cec1645836eee1
#
_cell.length_a   1.000
_cell.length_b   1.000
_cell.length_c   1.000
_cell.angle_alpha   90.00
_cell.angle_beta   90.00
_cell.angle_gamma   90.00
#
_symmetry.space_group_name_H-M   'P 1'
#
loop_
_entity.id
_entity.type
_entity.pdbx_description
1 polymer ?
#
loop_
_entity_poly.entity_id
_entity_poly.type
_entity_poly.pdbx_seq_one_letter_code
_entity_poly.pdbx_strand_id
1 'polypeptide(L)'
;EIERVRQFGFTASEYARAKADYLRQLESAYNERDKVKNNAYVNEYVRHFIDNEPIPGIDAEYAIMNQIAPNIPVEAINSFIPSLVNDSNIVVNIFCPEKEGMKYPTEQEIMDVLNKVKAEKLTAYEDKVSDEPLIAEQPKAGTIVKTEEGPFGSTVLTLSNGVRVILKTTDFKADEIRMRAFSPGGNSLFPDNEILQIKVLNDVAGLGGLGNFSNVDLEKVLAGKKASISTAVNGLSEGMNGSCSPKDLETLLQLVYLSFTAPRMDQNAFESYKSRTKAALANQEANPQIALSDSLQKAMYMNHPRALRVKADMIDKIDYKRIMEMYKDRFKDAGDFTFLFVGNITLDEAKPLIETYLGGLPTIHRTENFRDTKMDIRKGKYTNVFRKKLETPLASVLIIASGKCEYTLKNDVLMSFLTQSLDKVYLESVREKEGGSYGVSVYGQLSRYPNDDEAFLQIYFDTDPAKREKMTQIIMNELQ
;
A
#
# COMPACT_ATOMS: atom_id res chain seq x y z
N GLU A 1 1.17 21.08 18.21
CA GLU A 1 1.31 19.84 18.99
C GLU A 1 2.63 19.77 19.75
N ILE A 2 3.77 20.08 19.16
CA ILE A 2 5.07 20.09 19.88
C ILE A 2 5.00 20.98 21.12
N GLU A 3 4.41 22.17 21.01
CA GLU A 3 4.23 23.08 22.15
C GLU A 3 3.27 22.51 23.20
N ARG A 4 2.23 21.77 22.79
CA ARG A 4 1.33 21.07 23.72
C ARG A 4 2.06 19.98 24.51
N VAL A 5 2.90 19.18 23.83
CA VAL A 5 3.75 18.18 24.51
C VAL A 5 4.73 18.85 25.47
N ARG A 6 5.30 20.00 25.11
CA ARG A 6 6.19 20.76 25.98
C ARG A 6 5.49 21.24 27.26
N GLN A 7 4.22 21.70 27.13
CA GLN A 7 3.46 22.24 28.27
C GLN A 7 2.85 21.14 29.17
N PHE A 8 2.38 20.04 28.58
CA PHE A 8 1.54 19.06 29.29
C PHE A 8 2.13 17.64 29.31
N GLY A 9 3.14 17.35 28.51
CA GLY A 9 3.67 16.00 28.33
C GLY A 9 2.75 15.09 27.54
N PHE A 10 3.11 13.81 27.51
CA PHE A 10 2.27 12.72 27.00
C PHE A 10 1.32 12.23 28.07
N THR A 11 0.13 11.79 27.67
CA THR A 11 -0.83 11.15 28.58
C THR A 11 -0.41 9.73 28.94
N ALA A 12 -0.91 9.22 30.04
CA ALA A 12 -0.66 7.82 30.44
C ALA A 12 -1.16 6.81 29.42
N SER A 13 -2.27 7.10 28.72
CA SER A 13 -2.84 6.22 27.68
C SER A 13 -2.01 6.23 26.40
N GLU A 14 -1.50 7.37 25.95
CA GLU A 14 -0.55 7.44 24.81
C GLU A 14 0.72 6.63 25.08
N TYR A 15 1.29 6.82 26.29
CA TYR A 15 2.47 6.07 26.70
C TYR A 15 2.19 4.56 26.82
N ALA A 16 1.04 4.17 27.38
CA ALA A 16 0.68 2.76 27.51
C ALA A 16 0.60 2.06 26.13
N ARG A 17 0.03 2.74 25.11
CA ARG A 17 -0.02 2.23 23.73
C ARG A 17 1.38 2.11 23.13
N ALA A 18 2.18 3.15 23.19
CA ALA A 18 3.56 3.12 22.67
C ALA A 18 4.39 2.01 23.33
N LYS A 19 4.22 1.81 24.64
CA LYS A 19 4.87 0.72 25.38
C LYS A 19 4.36 -0.66 24.92
N ALA A 20 3.05 -0.82 24.72
CA ALA A 20 2.48 -2.07 24.22
C ALA A 20 3.01 -2.41 22.81
N ASP A 21 3.08 -1.44 21.91
CA ASP A 21 3.61 -1.60 20.56
C ASP A 21 5.10 -1.97 20.58
N TYR A 22 5.90 -1.30 21.43
CA TYR A 22 7.31 -1.62 21.57
C TYR A 22 7.53 -3.05 22.09
N LEU A 23 6.83 -3.45 23.17
CA LEU A 23 6.93 -4.79 23.71
C LEU A 23 6.45 -5.84 22.72
N ARG A 24 5.43 -5.53 21.92
CA ARG A 24 4.94 -6.41 20.86
C ARG A 24 5.96 -6.59 19.73
N GLN A 25 6.65 -5.51 19.32
CA GLN A 25 7.73 -5.59 18.32
C GLN A 25 8.89 -6.45 18.85
N LEU A 26 9.27 -6.26 20.11
CA LEU A 26 10.32 -7.02 20.76
C LEU A 26 9.96 -8.51 20.88
N GLU A 27 8.71 -8.82 21.25
CA GLU A 27 8.18 -10.20 21.25
C GLU A 27 8.25 -10.83 19.87
N SER A 28 7.87 -10.08 18.82
CA SER A 28 7.98 -10.57 17.43
C SER A 28 9.42 -10.87 17.06
N ALA A 29 10.37 -9.98 17.39
CA ALA A 29 11.80 -10.20 17.15
C ALA A 29 12.32 -11.42 17.90
N TYR A 30 11.92 -11.62 19.16
CA TYR A 30 12.27 -12.80 19.95
C TYR A 30 11.71 -14.09 19.36
N ASN A 31 10.44 -14.11 18.92
CA ASN A 31 9.81 -15.27 18.31
C ASN A 31 10.48 -15.64 16.97
N GLU A 32 10.99 -14.64 16.22
CA GLU A 32 11.65 -14.81 14.91
C GLU A 32 13.17 -15.04 15.01
N ARG A 33 13.78 -15.08 16.21
CA ARG A 33 15.24 -15.07 16.40
C ARG A 33 15.98 -16.14 15.60
N ASP A 34 15.38 -17.32 15.41
CA ASP A 34 15.96 -18.42 14.63
C ASP A 34 15.74 -18.29 13.12
N LYS A 35 14.99 -17.26 12.69
CA LYS A 35 14.63 -16.98 11.28
C LYS A 35 15.23 -15.65 10.77
N VAL A 36 16.09 -15.01 11.56
CA VAL A 36 16.71 -13.71 11.23
C VAL A 36 17.70 -13.87 10.08
N LYS A 37 17.64 -12.96 9.11
CA LYS A 37 18.60 -12.93 8.00
C LYS A 37 19.90 -12.26 8.41
N ASN A 38 21.03 -12.68 7.81
CA ASN A 38 22.36 -12.17 8.13
C ASN A 38 22.51 -10.65 8.00
N ASN A 39 21.77 -10.02 7.08
CA ASN A 39 21.83 -8.56 6.92
C ASN A 39 21.32 -7.77 8.13
N ALA A 40 20.43 -8.34 8.95
CA ALA A 40 19.99 -7.70 10.19
C ALA A 40 21.15 -7.61 11.20
N TYR A 41 21.92 -8.69 11.36
CA TYR A 41 23.11 -8.71 12.22
C TYR A 41 24.21 -7.75 11.73
N VAL A 42 24.40 -7.62 10.40
CA VAL A 42 25.36 -6.65 9.87
C VAL A 42 25.00 -5.23 10.31
N ASN A 43 23.74 -4.84 10.23
CA ASN A 43 23.30 -3.51 10.66
C ASN A 43 23.53 -3.29 12.17
N GLU A 44 23.28 -4.29 12.99
CA GLU A 44 23.53 -4.26 14.43
C GLU A 44 25.01 -4.06 14.75
N TYR A 45 25.89 -4.84 14.09
CA TYR A 45 27.33 -4.72 14.28
C TYR A 45 27.90 -3.39 13.78
N VAL A 46 27.35 -2.83 12.69
CA VAL A 46 27.74 -1.51 12.19
C VAL A 46 27.40 -0.43 13.20
N ARG A 47 26.19 -0.44 13.78
CA ARG A 47 25.80 0.51 14.84
C ARG A 47 26.67 0.36 16.08
N HIS A 48 26.97 -0.87 16.49
CA HIS A 48 27.90 -1.10 17.57
C HIS A 48 29.28 -0.48 17.32
N PHE A 49 29.81 -0.66 16.09
CA PHE A 49 31.13 -0.13 15.72
C PHE A 49 31.17 1.40 15.63
N ILE A 50 30.12 2.02 15.09
CA ILE A 50 30.06 3.48 14.89
C ILE A 50 29.66 4.20 16.17
N ASP A 51 28.60 3.73 16.85
CA ASP A 51 27.92 4.45 17.94
C ASP A 51 28.19 3.81 19.32
N ASN A 52 28.98 2.73 19.36
CA ASN A 52 29.21 1.93 20.57
C ASN A 52 27.90 1.40 21.21
N GLU A 53 26.87 1.16 20.40
CA GLU A 53 25.58 0.63 20.85
C GLU A 53 25.77 -0.78 21.41
N PRO A 54 25.22 -1.11 22.61
CA PRO A 54 25.29 -2.46 23.15
C PRO A 54 24.57 -3.48 22.27
N ILE A 55 25.15 -4.68 22.12
CA ILE A 55 24.57 -5.83 21.39
C ILE A 55 24.36 -7.03 22.31
N PRO A 56 23.36 -6.96 23.23
CA PRO A 56 23.12 -8.03 24.21
C PRO A 56 22.55 -9.31 23.59
N GLY A 57 22.07 -9.21 22.34
CA GLY A 57 21.27 -10.24 21.68
C GLY A 57 19.81 -10.22 22.12
N ILE A 58 18.92 -10.67 21.22
CA ILE A 58 17.48 -10.55 21.40
C ILE A 58 16.93 -11.29 22.63
N ASP A 59 17.53 -12.43 23.02
CA ASP A 59 17.12 -13.19 24.21
C ASP A 59 17.29 -12.35 25.49
N ALA A 60 18.44 -11.70 25.63
CA ALA A 60 18.73 -10.84 26.80
C ALA A 60 17.92 -9.54 26.72
N GLU A 61 17.81 -8.92 25.56
CA GLU A 61 17.02 -7.70 25.36
C GLU A 61 15.54 -7.93 25.70
N TYR A 62 14.96 -9.03 25.19
CA TYR A 62 13.58 -9.42 25.49
C TYR A 62 13.36 -9.63 27.01
N ALA A 63 14.26 -10.35 27.68
CA ALA A 63 14.17 -10.60 29.11
C ALA A 63 14.28 -9.31 29.94
N ILE A 64 15.27 -8.47 29.62
CA ILE A 64 15.52 -7.19 30.31
C ILE A 64 14.31 -6.24 30.14
N MET A 65 13.86 -6.07 28.91
CA MET A 65 12.79 -5.09 28.62
C MET A 65 11.45 -5.52 29.20
N ASN A 66 11.11 -6.81 29.20
CA ASN A 66 9.91 -7.30 29.87
C ASN A 66 9.96 -7.10 31.40
N GLN A 67 11.15 -7.07 32.02
CA GLN A 67 11.31 -6.77 33.44
C GLN A 67 11.25 -5.27 33.72
N ILE A 68 11.85 -4.43 32.87
CA ILE A 68 12.01 -2.99 33.12
C ILE A 68 10.81 -2.18 32.64
N ALA A 69 10.31 -2.41 31.42
CA ALA A 69 9.29 -1.58 30.80
C ALA A 69 7.98 -1.44 31.58
N PRO A 70 7.46 -2.49 32.29
CA PRO A 70 6.28 -2.33 33.12
C PRO A 70 6.45 -1.29 34.27
N ASN A 71 7.69 -1.13 34.74
CA ASN A 71 8.03 -0.27 35.86
C ASN A 71 8.43 1.16 35.46
N ILE A 72 8.50 1.48 34.18
CA ILE A 72 8.76 2.83 33.72
C ILE A 72 7.43 3.61 33.69
N PRO A 73 7.27 4.65 34.52
CA PRO A 73 6.06 5.48 34.54
C PRO A 73 6.11 6.54 33.44
N VAL A 74 4.97 7.12 33.06
CA VAL A 74 4.89 8.18 32.04
C VAL A 74 5.67 9.43 32.45
N GLU A 75 5.76 9.71 33.73
CA GLU A 75 6.52 10.85 34.29
C GLU A 75 8.02 10.75 33.94
N ALA A 76 8.57 9.52 33.96
CA ALA A 76 9.95 9.31 33.53
C ALA A 76 10.15 9.69 32.07
N ILE A 77 9.22 9.33 31.18
CA ILE A 77 9.27 9.74 29.77
C ILE A 77 9.10 11.25 29.62
N ASN A 78 8.13 11.82 30.32
CA ASN A 78 7.87 13.28 30.28
C ASN A 78 9.05 14.10 30.78
N SER A 79 9.89 13.56 31.68
CA SER A 79 11.12 14.23 32.15
C SER A 79 12.17 14.46 31.07
N PHE A 80 12.13 13.72 29.95
CA PHE A 80 13.02 13.93 28.81
C PHE A 80 12.58 15.05 27.86
N ILE A 81 11.28 15.45 27.89
CA ILE A 81 10.74 16.46 26.97
C ILE A 81 11.55 17.75 26.93
N PRO A 82 11.97 18.36 28.07
CA PRO A 82 12.76 19.59 28.06
C PRO A 82 14.12 19.46 27.35
N SER A 83 14.68 18.24 27.29
CA SER A 83 15.94 18.01 26.57
C SER A 83 15.72 17.82 25.06
N LEU A 84 14.55 17.33 24.66
CA LEU A 84 14.21 17.07 23.25
C LEU A 84 13.58 18.32 22.60
N VAL A 85 12.73 19.04 23.35
CA VAL A 85 11.98 20.20 22.86
C VAL A 85 12.46 21.45 23.62
N ASN A 86 13.49 22.10 23.10
CA ASN A 86 14.05 23.31 23.66
C ASN A 86 14.23 24.38 22.57
N ASP A 87 14.49 25.63 22.99
CA ASP A 87 14.61 26.77 22.08
C ASP A 87 16.03 26.96 21.52
N SER A 88 16.97 26.08 21.89
CA SER A 88 18.32 26.08 21.37
C SER A 88 18.43 25.16 20.16
N ASN A 89 19.18 25.61 19.16
CA ASN A 89 19.49 24.77 17.99
C ASN A 89 18.26 24.37 17.14
N ILE A 90 17.34 25.32 16.90
CA ILE A 90 16.21 25.13 15.97
C ILE A 90 16.66 25.55 14.58
N VAL A 91 16.46 24.67 13.60
CA VAL A 91 16.65 24.96 12.17
C VAL A 91 15.30 24.80 11.46
N VAL A 92 14.86 25.84 10.80
CA VAL A 92 13.63 25.82 9.99
C VAL A 92 14.00 25.88 8.53
N ASN A 93 13.68 24.85 7.76
CA ASN A 93 13.85 24.80 6.32
C ASN A 93 12.49 24.76 5.63
N ILE A 94 12.25 25.67 4.70
CA ILE A 94 11.04 25.69 3.89
C ILE A 94 11.44 25.50 2.43
N PHE A 95 10.98 24.38 1.85
CA PHE A 95 11.20 24.07 0.43
C PHE A 95 9.96 24.48 -0.37
N CYS A 96 10.14 25.44 -1.28
CA CYS A 96 9.07 25.91 -2.14
C CYS A 96 9.51 25.82 -3.60
N PRO A 97 8.59 25.50 -4.55
CA PRO A 97 8.90 25.60 -5.97
C PRO A 97 9.05 27.07 -6.35
N GLU A 98 10.04 27.39 -7.17
CA GLU A 98 10.17 28.72 -7.76
C GLU A 98 9.06 28.91 -8.81
N LYS A 99 8.10 29.80 -8.53
CA LYS A 99 6.95 30.05 -9.39
C LYS A 99 6.59 31.52 -9.40
N GLU A 100 6.39 32.07 -10.59
CA GLU A 100 6.00 33.46 -10.78
C GLU A 100 4.69 33.79 -10.00
N GLY A 101 4.69 34.87 -9.25
CA GLY A 101 3.57 35.32 -8.42
C GLY A 101 3.39 34.57 -7.09
N MET A 102 4.24 33.61 -6.74
CA MET A 102 4.24 32.97 -5.43
C MET A 102 4.95 33.85 -4.41
N LYS A 103 4.30 34.05 -3.26
CA LYS A 103 4.92 34.68 -2.10
C LYS A 103 5.50 33.60 -1.20
N TYR A 104 6.76 33.76 -0.85
CA TYR A 104 7.44 32.91 0.11
C TYR A 104 7.40 33.57 1.48
N PRO A 105 7.28 32.83 2.57
CA PRO A 105 7.34 33.39 3.90
C PRO A 105 8.74 33.98 4.14
N THR A 106 8.79 35.14 4.74
CA THR A 106 10.03 35.76 5.20
C THR A 106 10.49 35.11 6.50
N GLU A 107 11.76 35.26 6.84
CA GLU A 107 12.31 34.82 8.13
C GLU A 107 11.51 35.44 9.30
N GLN A 108 11.15 36.74 9.21
CA GLN A 108 10.37 37.39 10.24
C GLN A 108 8.97 36.77 10.42
N GLU A 109 8.27 36.49 9.32
CA GLU A 109 6.95 35.84 9.37
C GLU A 109 7.03 34.45 10.00
N ILE A 110 8.10 33.68 9.75
CA ILE A 110 8.33 32.39 10.38
C ILE A 110 8.56 32.55 11.88
N MET A 111 9.43 33.51 12.26
CA MET A 111 9.70 33.83 13.68
C MET A 111 8.44 34.28 14.40
N ASP A 112 7.62 35.11 13.77
CA ASP A 112 6.34 35.57 14.34
C ASP A 112 5.38 34.41 14.61
N VAL A 113 5.29 33.45 13.70
CA VAL A 113 4.49 32.24 13.89
C VAL A 113 5.01 31.40 15.06
N LEU A 114 6.33 31.17 15.14
CA LEU A 114 6.95 30.44 16.24
C LEU A 114 6.68 31.11 17.59
N ASN A 115 6.89 32.44 17.66
CA ASN A 115 6.65 33.22 18.88
C ASN A 115 5.16 33.23 19.28
N LYS A 116 4.25 33.34 18.30
CA LYS A 116 2.80 33.25 18.53
C LYS A 116 2.42 31.90 19.14
N VAL A 117 2.91 30.79 18.57
CA VAL A 117 2.61 29.45 19.09
C VAL A 117 3.16 29.25 20.50
N LYS A 118 4.37 29.75 20.79
CA LYS A 118 4.95 29.72 22.15
C LYS A 118 4.14 30.49 23.18
N ALA A 119 3.52 31.60 22.78
CA ALA A 119 2.71 32.44 23.64
C ALA A 119 1.26 31.93 23.78
N GLU A 120 0.84 30.97 22.97
CA GLU A 120 -0.53 30.45 22.96
C GLU A 120 -0.81 29.60 24.21
N LYS A 121 -1.91 29.92 24.89
CA LYS A 121 -2.41 29.08 25.98
C LYS A 121 -3.14 27.87 25.41
N LEU A 122 -2.45 26.75 25.36
CA LEU A 122 -3.00 25.49 24.89
C LEU A 122 -3.76 24.78 26.02
N THR A 123 -4.66 23.87 25.65
CA THR A 123 -5.29 22.92 26.56
C THR A 123 -4.58 21.57 26.43
N ALA A 124 -4.54 20.81 27.52
CA ALA A 124 -4.02 19.45 27.51
C ALA A 124 -4.78 18.60 26.49
N TYR A 125 -4.08 17.65 25.89
CA TYR A 125 -4.72 16.67 25.02
C TYR A 125 -5.60 15.72 25.85
N GLU A 126 -6.86 15.56 25.43
CA GLU A 126 -7.75 14.55 25.96
C GLU A 126 -7.72 13.33 25.06
N ASP A 127 -7.11 12.27 25.54
CA ASP A 127 -7.03 11.02 24.79
C ASP A 127 -8.30 10.18 25.04
N LYS A 128 -9.23 10.27 24.12
CA LYS A 128 -10.44 9.44 24.13
C LYS A 128 -10.09 8.06 23.58
N VAL A 129 -10.00 7.08 24.47
CA VAL A 129 -9.84 5.68 24.12
C VAL A 129 -11.18 4.99 24.33
N SER A 130 -11.60 4.19 23.34
CA SER A 130 -12.77 3.33 23.49
C SER A 130 -12.35 1.99 24.08
N ASP A 131 -13.03 1.55 25.13
CA ASP A 131 -12.88 0.21 25.70
C ASP A 131 -13.82 -0.81 25.05
N GLU A 132 -14.54 -0.41 23.99
CA GLU A 132 -15.44 -1.29 23.25
C GLU A 132 -14.66 -2.36 22.49
N PRO A 133 -15.14 -3.61 22.47
CA PRO A 133 -14.56 -4.64 21.64
C PRO A 133 -14.79 -4.31 20.16
N LEU A 134 -13.89 -4.75 19.26
CA LEU A 134 -14.02 -4.55 17.82
C LEU A 134 -15.38 -5.03 17.30
N ILE A 135 -15.88 -6.14 17.83
CA ILE A 135 -17.18 -6.72 17.53
C ILE A 135 -17.93 -6.92 18.85
N ALA A 136 -19.03 -6.20 19.01
CA ALA A 136 -19.84 -6.25 20.24
C ALA A 136 -20.59 -7.59 20.39
N GLU A 137 -21.13 -8.12 19.30
CA GLU A 137 -21.85 -9.38 19.26
C GLU A 137 -21.17 -10.32 18.24
N GLN A 138 -20.76 -11.51 18.72
CA GLN A 138 -20.16 -12.50 17.84
C GLN A 138 -21.09 -12.86 16.69
N PRO A 139 -20.56 -12.98 15.47
CA PRO A 139 -21.32 -13.44 14.32
C PRO A 139 -21.93 -14.83 14.58
N LYS A 140 -23.07 -15.09 13.98
CA LYS A 140 -23.59 -16.45 13.96
C LYS A 140 -22.65 -17.33 13.11
N ALA A 141 -22.00 -18.28 13.76
CA ALA A 141 -21.06 -19.17 13.09
C ALA A 141 -21.71 -19.97 11.95
N GLY A 142 -21.02 -20.07 10.83
CA GLY A 142 -21.30 -21.09 9.83
C GLY A 142 -20.60 -22.40 10.18
N THR A 143 -20.63 -23.37 9.25
CA THR A 143 -19.98 -24.67 9.43
C THR A 143 -19.11 -25.01 8.23
N ILE A 144 -18.05 -25.78 8.45
CA ILE A 144 -17.27 -26.39 7.38
C ILE A 144 -18.08 -27.59 6.83
N VAL A 145 -18.52 -27.50 5.57
CA VAL A 145 -19.33 -28.54 4.90
C VAL A 145 -18.46 -29.48 4.07
N LYS A 146 -17.25 -29.10 3.70
CA LYS A 146 -16.31 -29.92 2.94
C LYS A 146 -14.86 -29.60 3.32
N THR A 147 -14.03 -30.64 3.40
CA THR A 147 -12.59 -30.55 3.60
C THR A 147 -11.89 -31.40 2.55
N GLU A 148 -10.92 -30.86 1.85
CA GLU A 148 -10.19 -31.52 0.76
C GLU A 148 -8.69 -31.21 0.90
N GLU A 149 -7.86 -32.10 0.36
CA GLU A 149 -6.44 -31.81 0.16
C GLU A 149 -6.27 -30.88 -1.06
N GLY A 150 -5.49 -29.84 -0.90
CA GLY A 150 -5.18 -28.87 -1.94
C GLY A 150 -3.74 -28.99 -2.44
N PRO A 151 -3.34 -28.17 -3.43
CA PRO A 151 -1.99 -28.17 -3.97
C PRO A 151 -0.98 -27.78 -2.88
N PHE A 152 0.26 -28.24 -3.03
CA PHE A 152 1.38 -27.99 -2.12
C PHE A 152 1.14 -28.42 -0.67
N GLY A 153 0.29 -29.42 -0.44
CA GLY A 153 -0.08 -29.89 0.91
C GLY A 153 -0.87 -28.84 1.70
N SER A 154 -1.70 -28.06 1.04
CA SER A 154 -2.67 -27.18 1.68
C SER A 154 -3.96 -27.93 1.99
N THR A 155 -4.74 -27.43 2.94
CA THR A 155 -6.10 -27.88 3.22
C THR A 155 -7.10 -26.90 2.63
N VAL A 156 -8.07 -27.39 1.89
CA VAL A 156 -9.15 -26.60 1.29
C VAL A 156 -10.44 -26.87 2.03
N LEU A 157 -11.04 -25.82 2.57
CA LEU A 157 -12.32 -25.87 3.28
C LEU A 157 -13.38 -25.15 2.44
N THR A 158 -14.60 -25.72 2.40
CA THR A 158 -15.78 -25.03 1.90
C THR A 158 -16.73 -24.81 3.08
N LEU A 159 -17.17 -23.57 3.26
CA LEU A 159 -18.09 -23.19 4.34
C LEU A 159 -19.54 -23.22 3.87
N SER A 160 -20.47 -23.30 4.83
CA SER A 160 -21.91 -23.37 4.55
C SER A 160 -22.48 -22.15 3.81
N ASN A 161 -21.81 -21.00 3.90
CA ASN A 161 -22.14 -19.78 3.15
C ASN A 161 -21.49 -19.68 1.76
N GLY A 162 -20.77 -20.72 1.32
CA GLY A 162 -20.08 -20.77 0.03
C GLY A 162 -18.63 -20.32 0.05
N VAL A 163 -18.18 -19.65 1.10
CA VAL A 163 -16.78 -19.20 1.25
C VAL A 163 -15.83 -20.38 1.13
N ARG A 164 -14.77 -20.21 0.34
CA ARG A 164 -13.67 -21.16 0.22
C ARG A 164 -12.47 -20.69 1.00
N VAL A 165 -11.87 -21.55 1.81
CA VAL A 165 -10.65 -21.24 2.57
C VAL A 165 -9.57 -22.24 2.20
N ILE A 166 -8.40 -21.73 1.83
CA ILE A 166 -7.19 -22.51 1.58
C ILE A 166 -6.20 -22.20 2.71
N LEU A 167 -5.83 -23.23 3.45
CA LEU A 167 -4.92 -23.08 4.58
C LEU A 167 -3.63 -23.85 4.30
N LYS A 168 -2.50 -23.14 4.32
CA LYS A 168 -1.16 -23.71 4.17
C LYS A 168 -0.31 -23.42 5.41
N THR A 169 -0.14 -24.40 6.26
CA THR A 169 0.79 -24.34 7.38
C THR A 169 2.23 -24.30 6.87
N THR A 170 3.02 -23.36 7.39
CA THR A 170 4.46 -23.26 7.12
C THR A 170 5.20 -22.82 8.39
N ASP A 171 6.48 -23.16 8.47
CA ASP A 171 7.40 -22.77 9.55
C ASP A 171 8.44 -21.71 9.12
N PHE A 172 8.23 -21.06 7.97
CA PHE A 172 9.17 -20.06 7.43
C PHE A 172 9.33 -18.86 8.35
N LYS A 173 8.23 -18.50 9.03
CA LYS A 173 8.14 -17.47 10.04
C LYS A 173 7.38 -17.99 11.25
N ALA A 174 7.92 -17.73 12.45
CA ALA A 174 7.30 -18.18 13.69
C ALA A 174 6.11 -17.28 14.12
N ASP A 175 6.18 -15.99 13.80
CA ASP A 175 5.24 -14.96 14.26
C ASP A 175 4.50 -14.27 13.10
N GLU A 176 4.24 -15.00 12.01
CA GLU A 176 3.52 -14.44 10.85
C GLU A 176 2.52 -15.43 10.26
N ILE A 177 1.31 -14.94 10.03
CA ILE A 177 0.29 -15.52 9.16
C ILE A 177 -0.04 -14.46 8.12
N ARG A 178 0.00 -14.81 6.84
CA ARG A 178 -0.44 -13.98 5.73
C ARG A 178 -1.78 -14.45 5.21
N MET A 179 -2.66 -13.52 4.95
CA MET A 179 -3.96 -13.74 4.36
C MET A 179 -4.09 -13.00 3.03
N ARG A 180 -4.68 -13.65 2.06
CA ARG A 180 -5.17 -13.02 0.84
C ARG A 180 -6.58 -13.52 0.54
N ALA A 181 -7.50 -12.60 0.28
CA ALA A 181 -8.84 -12.93 -0.21
C ALA A 181 -9.03 -12.43 -1.64
N PHE A 182 -9.80 -13.15 -2.42
CA PHE A 182 -10.03 -12.85 -3.83
C PHE A 182 -11.44 -13.29 -4.24
N SER A 183 -12.11 -12.41 -5.00
CA SER A 183 -13.34 -12.68 -5.72
C SER A 183 -13.27 -12.03 -7.11
N PRO A 184 -13.77 -12.68 -8.19
CA PRO A 184 -13.77 -12.10 -9.53
C PRO A 184 -14.87 -11.04 -9.68
N GLY A 185 -14.64 -10.04 -10.53
CA GLY A 185 -15.59 -8.95 -10.79
C GLY A 185 -14.92 -7.60 -10.84
N GLY A 186 -14.57 -7.09 -9.69
CA GLY A 186 -13.86 -5.82 -9.52
C GLY A 186 -14.64 -4.61 -10.04
N ASN A 187 -13.91 -3.55 -10.32
CA ASN A 187 -14.50 -2.34 -10.85
C ASN A 187 -14.92 -2.44 -12.33
N SER A 188 -14.57 -3.55 -13.01
CA SER A 188 -15.04 -3.83 -14.38
C SER A 188 -16.57 -3.84 -14.46
N LEU A 189 -17.25 -4.20 -13.39
CA LEU A 189 -18.71 -4.31 -13.32
C LEU A 189 -19.43 -2.96 -13.25
N PHE A 190 -18.71 -1.88 -12.95
CA PHE A 190 -19.27 -0.53 -12.96
C PHE A 190 -19.14 0.13 -14.35
N PRO A 191 -20.10 0.97 -14.74
CA PRO A 191 -20.12 1.61 -16.05
C PRO A 191 -19.06 2.74 -16.16
N ASP A 192 -18.58 3.01 -17.37
CA ASP A 192 -17.48 3.96 -17.62
C ASP A 192 -17.85 5.44 -17.35
N ASN A 193 -19.16 5.78 -17.29
CA ASN A 193 -19.59 7.11 -16.89
C ASN A 193 -19.33 7.40 -15.39
N GLU A 194 -19.00 6.39 -14.59
CA GLU A 194 -18.61 6.49 -13.16
C GLU A 194 -17.10 6.41 -12.95
N ILE A 195 -16.31 6.63 -14.00
CA ILE A 195 -14.87 6.41 -14.00
C ILE A 195 -14.12 7.19 -12.90
N LEU A 196 -14.58 8.38 -12.55
CA LEU A 196 -13.97 9.16 -11.47
C LEU A 196 -14.08 8.42 -10.14
N GLN A 197 -15.30 7.94 -9.80
CA GLN A 197 -15.55 7.19 -8.57
C GLN A 197 -14.77 5.88 -8.55
N ILE A 198 -14.73 5.18 -9.68
CA ILE A 198 -13.95 3.95 -9.85
C ILE A 198 -12.46 4.17 -9.52
N LYS A 199 -11.87 5.25 -10.03
CA LYS A 199 -10.44 5.52 -9.88
C LYS A 199 -10.01 5.91 -8.47
N VAL A 200 -10.90 6.51 -7.70
CA VAL A 200 -10.63 6.93 -6.32
C VAL A 200 -11.26 6.01 -5.28
N LEU A 201 -11.91 4.91 -5.70
CA LEU A 201 -12.64 4.01 -4.82
C LEU A 201 -11.77 3.48 -3.69
N ASN A 202 -10.60 2.95 -4.03
CA ASN A 202 -9.70 2.35 -3.04
C ASN A 202 -9.11 3.39 -2.06
N ASP A 203 -8.92 4.62 -2.51
CA ASP A 203 -8.40 5.70 -1.66
C ASP A 203 -9.47 6.21 -0.68
N VAL A 204 -10.74 6.19 -1.10
CA VAL A 204 -11.84 6.84 -0.38
C VAL A 204 -12.64 5.87 0.49
N ALA A 205 -12.81 4.62 0.07
CA ALA A 205 -13.67 3.67 0.77
C ALA A 205 -13.22 3.38 2.21
N GLY A 206 -11.90 3.39 2.47
CA GLY A 206 -11.33 3.12 3.79
C GLY A 206 -11.18 4.34 4.70
N LEU A 207 -11.55 5.55 4.27
CA LEU A 207 -11.29 6.77 5.05
C LEU A 207 -12.03 6.84 6.38
N GLY A 208 -13.19 6.23 6.46
CA GLY A 208 -14.07 6.33 7.63
C GLY A 208 -13.72 5.37 8.77
N GLY A 209 -12.92 4.34 8.52
CA GLY A 209 -12.69 3.26 9.49
C GLY A 209 -13.72 2.14 9.39
N LEU A 210 -13.88 1.36 10.46
CA LEU A 210 -14.72 0.15 10.50
C LEU A 210 -15.60 0.12 11.77
N GLY A 211 -16.81 -0.35 11.65
CA GLY A 211 -17.74 -0.48 12.77
C GLY A 211 -18.00 0.87 13.45
N ASN A 212 -17.78 0.92 14.77
CA ASN A 212 -17.90 2.14 15.56
C ASN A 212 -16.60 2.97 15.59
N PHE A 213 -15.50 2.47 14.99
CA PHE A 213 -14.17 3.04 15.11
C PHE A 213 -13.77 3.85 13.88
N SER A 214 -13.34 5.08 14.09
CA SER A 214 -12.56 5.81 13.08
C SER A 214 -11.21 5.14 12.86
N ASN A 215 -10.47 5.52 11.82
CA ASN A 215 -9.11 4.97 11.62
C ASN A 215 -8.20 5.29 12.80
N VAL A 216 -8.32 6.47 13.41
CA VAL A 216 -7.55 6.84 14.60
C VAL A 216 -7.93 5.97 15.81
N ASP A 217 -9.23 5.68 16.00
CA ASP A 217 -9.67 4.81 17.08
C ASP A 217 -9.24 3.37 16.85
N LEU A 218 -9.25 2.87 15.59
CA LEU A 218 -8.73 1.55 15.26
C LEU A 218 -7.24 1.43 15.59
N GLU A 219 -6.41 2.42 15.25
CA GLU A 219 -5.00 2.43 15.65
C GLU A 219 -4.82 2.35 17.15
N LYS A 220 -5.67 3.05 17.92
CA LYS A 220 -5.63 3.00 19.39
C LYS A 220 -6.02 1.63 19.96
N VAL A 221 -7.09 1.04 19.44
CA VAL A 221 -7.61 -0.26 19.91
C VAL A 221 -6.69 -1.42 19.50
N LEU A 222 -5.98 -1.27 18.40
CA LEU A 222 -5.04 -2.27 17.88
C LEU A 222 -3.63 -2.14 18.46
N ALA A 223 -3.37 -1.15 19.32
CA ALA A 223 -2.05 -0.98 19.95
C ALA A 223 -1.63 -2.26 20.71
N GLY A 224 -0.39 -2.70 20.52
CA GLY A 224 0.13 -3.95 21.07
C GLY A 224 -0.34 -5.22 20.35
N LYS A 225 -1.09 -5.11 19.25
CA LYS A 225 -1.49 -6.23 18.40
C LYS A 225 -0.75 -6.20 17.05
N LYS A 226 -0.49 -7.37 16.54
CA LYS A 226 0.08 -7.53 15.19
C LYS A 226 -1.00 -8.09 14.27
N ALA A 227 -1.89 -7.23 13.83
CA ALA A 227 -2.95 -7.56 12.86
C ALA A 227 -3.20 -6.36 11.95
N SER A 228 -3.24 -6.60 10.66
CA SER A 228 -3.50 -5.57 9.65
C SER A 228 -4.31 -6.13 8.48
N ILE A 229 -5.12 -5.27 7.86
CA ILE A 229 -5.92 -5.60 6.68
C ILE A 229 -5.94 -4.41 5.71
N SER A 230 -5.98 -4.71 4.45
CA SER A 230 -6.30 -3.76 3.39
C SER A 230 -7.26 -4.38 2.39
N THR A 231 -8.26 -3.62 1.97
CA THR A 231 -9.23 -4.01 0.95
C THR A 231 -8.93 -3.33 -0.37
N ALA A 232 -9.24 -3.96 -1.49
CA ALA A 232 -9.08 -3.36 -2.81
C ALA A 232 -10.17 -3.87 -3.78
N VAL A 233 -10.68 -2.93 -4.59
CA VAL A 233 -11.50 -3.22 -5.76
C VAL A 233 -10.67 -2.90 -6.99
N ASN A 234 -10.05 -3.93 -7.54
CA ASN A 234 -9.16 -3.84 -8.70
C ASN A 234 -9.94 -3.82 -10.02
N GLY A 235 -9.24 -3.82 -11.14
CA GLY A 235 -9.88 -3.83 -12.46
C GLY A 235 -10.83 -4.99 -12.67
N LEU A 236 -10.42 -6.20 -12.31
CA LEU A 236 -11.11 -7.46 -12.63
C LEU A 236 -11.48 -8.30 -11.40
N SER A 237 -11.16 -7.82 -10.20
CA SER A 237 -11.41 -8.53 -8.95
C SER A 237 -11.50 -7.58 -7.79
N GLU A 238 -12.17 -7.99 -6.75
CA GLU A 238 -12.06 -7.42 -5.41
C GLU A 238 -11.37 -8.41 -4.48
N GLY A 239 -10.83 -7.88 -3.38
CA GLY A 239 -10.16 -8.73 -2.42
C GLY A 239 -9.58 -7.99 -1.23
N MET A 240 -8.81 -8.74 -0.45
CA MET A 240 -8.16 -8.26 0.76
C MET A 240 -6.77 -8.86 0.87
N ASN A 241 -5.85 -8.08 1.44
CA ASN A 241 -4.59 -8.61 1.95
C ASN A 241 -4.57 -8.36 3.45
N GLY A 242 -4.06 -9.30 4.21
CA GLY A 242 -3.92 -9.18 5.66
C GLY A 242 -2.70 -9.92 6.17
N SER A 243 -2.26 -9.54 7.35
CA SER A 243 -1.25 -10.27 8.09
C SER A 243 -1.49 -10.15 9.59
N CYS A 244 -1.12 -11.19 10.32
CA CYS A 244 -1.15 -11.16 11.77
C CYS A 244 -0.09 -12.09 12.36
N SER A 245 0.09 -12.00 13.68
CA SER A 245 0.74 -13.07 14.45
C SER A 245 -0.25 -14.22 14.69
N PRO A 246 0.21 -15.42 15.04
CA PRO A 246 -0.68 -16.51 15.44
C PRO A 246 -1.66 -16.13 16.54
N LYS A 247 -1.20 -15.42 17.57
CA LYS A 247 -2.04 -14.98 18.70
C LYS A 247 -3.09 -13.92 18.35
N ASP A 248 -2.87 -13.18 17.25
CA ASP A 248 -3.75 -12.09 16.79
C ASP A 248 -4.64 -12.50 15.61
N LEU A 249 -4.73 -13.81 15.30
CA LEU A 249 -5.55 -14.34 14.20
C LEU A 249 -7.02 -13.93 14.35
N GLU A 250 -7.56 -14.00 15.55
CA GLU A 250 -8.95 -13.57 15.80
C GLU A 250 -9.14 -12.09 15.48
N THR A 251 -8.20 -11.23 15.90
CA THR A 251 -8.23 -9.80 15.57
C THR A 251 -8.24 -9.55 14.07
N LEU A 252 -7.40 -10.28 13.30
CA LEU A 252 -7.41 -10.21 11.84
C LEU A 252 -8.79 -10.58 11.27
N LEU A 253 -9.39 -11.66 11.73
CA LEU A 253 -10.69 -12.14 11.25
C LEU A 253 -11.84 -11.21 11.65
N GLN A 254 -11.76 -10.56 12.81
CA GLN A 254 -12.69 -9.48 13.22
C GLN A 254 -12.61 -8.29 12.25
N LEU A 255 -11.42 -7.86 11.87
CA LEU A 255 -11.23 -6.79 10.88
C LEU A 255 -11.77 -7.20 9.50
N VAL A 256 -11.55 -8.46 9.07
CA VAL A 256 -12.17 -9.00 7.86
C VAL A 256 -13.68 -8.90 7.94
N TYR A 257 -14.29 -9.39 9.01
CA TYR A 257 -15.74 -9.37 9.20
C TYR A 257 -16.31 -7.94 9.14
N LEU A 258 -15.69 -7.00 9.83
CA LEU A 258 -16.11 -5.59 9.81
C LEU A 258 -15.96 -4.95 8.43
N SER A 259 -14.96 -5.34 7.65
CA SER A 259 -14.78 -4.82 6.28
C SER A 259 -15.91 -5.23 5.33
N PHE A 260 -16.51 -6.39 5.54
CA PHE A 260 -17.71 -6.83 4.81
C PHE A 260 -18.99 -6.18 5.33
N THR A 261 -19.14 -6.08 6.65
CA THR A 261 -20.43 -5.82 7.29
C THR A 261 -20.63 -4.37 7.74
N ALA A 262 -19.55 -3.68 8.09
CA ALA A 262 -19.63 -2.38 8.74
C ALA A 262 -18.57 -1.35 8.27
N PRO A 263 -18.40 -1.15 6.94
CA PRO A 263 -17.55 -0.08 6.46
C PRO A 263 -18.16 1.28 6.82
N ARG A 264 -17.38 2.13 7.48
CA ARG A 264 -17.82 3.41 8.03
C ARG A 264 -17.55 4.57 7.08
N MET A 265 -18.37 5.60 7.15
CA MET A 265 -18.15 6.89 6.49
C MET A 265 -17.68 7.95 7.51
N ASP A 266 -16.75 8.81 7.08
CA ASP A 266 -16.32 9.99 7.84
C ASP A 266 -16.18 11.19 6.91
N GLN A 267 -17.10 12.14 7.03
CA GLN A 267 -17.13 13.30 6.14
C GLN A 267 -15.94 14.22 6.32
N ASN A 268 -15.43 14.36 7.55
CA ASN A 268 -14.25 15.20 7.82
C ASN A 268 -12.98 14.61 7.21
N ALA A 269 -12.80 13.30 7.33
CA ALA A 269 -11.70 12.58 6.69
C ALA A 269 -11.78 12.71 5.17
N PHE A 270 -12.98 12.64 4.59
CA PHE A 270 -13.19 12.81 3.17
C PHE A 270 -12.87 14.23 2.67
N GLU A 271 -13.32 15.29 3.37
CA GLU A 271 -12.98 16.67 3.00
C GLU A 271 -11.46 16.92 3.11
N SER A 272 -10.82 16.37 4.13
CA SER A 272 -9.35 16.41 4.27
C SER A 272 -8.65 15.69 3.10
N TYR A 273 -9.13 14.52 2.70
CA TYR A 273 -8.64 13.79 1.53
C TYR A 273 -8.75 14.64 0.26
N LYS A 274 -9.93 15.22 -0.02
CA LYS A 274 -10.14 16.07 -1.20
C LYS A 274 -9.17 17.24 -1.25
N SER A 275 -9.03 17.97 -0.14
CA SER A 275 -8.14 19.13 -0.06
C SER A 275 -6.69 18.75 -0.35
N ARG A 276 -6.16 17.73 0.31
CA ARG A 276 -4.78 17.25 0.11
C ARG A 276 -4.55 16.71 -1.29
N THR A 277 -5.46 15.88 -1.79
CA THR A 277 -5.34 15.26 -3.11
C THR A 277 -5.43 16.29 -4.22
N LYS A 278 -6.33 17.27 -4.12
CA LYS A 278 -6.44 18.36 -5.09
C LYS A 278 -5.15 19.17 -5.18
N ALA A 279 -4.56 19.53 -4.03
CA ALA A 279 -3.29 20.25 -3.98
C ALA A 279 -2.14 19.39 -4.56
N ALA A 280 -2.04 18.12 -4.20
CA ALA A 280 -1.02 17.21 -4.72
C ALA A 280 -1.11 17.05 -6.25
N LEU A 281 -2.32 16.81 -6.78
CA LEU A 281 -2.55 16.68 -8.22
C LEU A 281 -2.25 17.98 -8.98
N ALA A 282 -2.60 19.14 -8.43
CA ALA A 282 -2.27 20.44 -9.04
C ALA A 282 -0.75 20.65 -9.14
N ASN A 283 0.01 20.25 -8.12
CA ASN A 283 1.46 20.31 -8.15
C ASN A 283 2.08 19.34 -9.17
N GLN A 284 1.48 18.16 -9.35
CA GLN A 284 1.93 17.19 -10.34
C GLN A 284 1.79 17.66 -11.79
N GLU A 285 0.85 18.56 -12.11
CA GLU A 285 0.65 19.08 -13.48
C GLU A 285 1.90 19.76 -14.05
N ALA A 286 2.79 20.30 -13.21
CA ALA A 286 4.04 20.92 -13.63
C ALA A 286 5.11 19.88 -14.02
N ASN A 287 5.00 18.62 -13.56
CA ASN A 287 6.00 17.59 -13.79
C ASN A 287 5.97 17.09 -15.25
N PRO A 288 7.10 17.15 -15.99
CA PRO A 288 7.18 16.64 -17.37
C PRO A 288 6.87 15.16 -17.51
N GLN A 289 7.21 14.35 -16.52
CA GLN A 289 6.97 12.90 -16.53
C GLN A 289 5.46 12.57 -16.49
N ILE A 290 4.67 13.41 -15.82
CA ILE A 290 3.21 13.28 -15.85
C ILE A 290 2.66 13.53 -17.25
N ALA A 291 3.18 14.52 -17.97
CA ALA A 291 2.79 14.77 -19.36
C ALA A 291 3.18 13.61 -20.29
N LEU A 292 4.35 13.00 -20.07
CA LEU A 292 4.78 11.80 -20.80
C LEU A 292 3.82 10.63 -20.53
N SER A 293 3.53 10.35 -19.26
CA SER A 293 2.60 9.30 -18.87
C SER A 293 1.19 9.53 -19.44
N ASP A 294 0.65 10.74 -19.35
CA ASP A 294 -0.65 11.09 -19.93
C ASP A 294 -0.68 10.87 -21.45
N SER A 295 0.37 11.27 -22.16
CA SER A 295 0.50 11.10 -23.61
C SER A 295 0.59 9.62 -23.99
N LEU A 296 1.36 8.84 -23.21
CA LEU A 296 1.49 7.41 -23.37
C LEU A 296 0.14 6.69 -23.21
N GLN A 297 -0.55 6.91 -22.08
CA GLN A 297 -1.84 6.26 -21.81
C GLN A 297 -2.88 6.56 -22.90
N LYS A 298 -2.94 7.81 -23.35
CA LYS A 298 -3.80 8.20 -24.47
C LYS A 298 -3.44 7.49 -25.79
N ALA A 299 -2.17 7.38 -26.08
CA ALA A 299 -1.68 6.73 -27.28
C ALA A 299 -1.93 5.21 -27.24
N MET A 300 -1.59 4.56 -26.15
CA MET A 300 -1.73 3.11 -25.96
C MET A 300 -3.19 2.66 -26.01
N TYR A 301 -4.05 3.33 -25.27
CA TYR A 301 -5.45 2.92 -25.05
C TYR A 301 -6.46 3.80 -25.82
N MET A 302 -6.03 4.52 -26.85
CA MET A 302 -6.92 5.27 -27.76
C MET A 302 -7.87 6.23 -27.04
N ASN A 303 -7.39 6.89 -25.99
CA ASN A 303 -8.15 7.75 -25.06
C ASN A 303 -9.26 7.02 -24.28
N HIS A 304 -9.14 5.72 -24.07
CA HIS A 304 -10.11 4.99 -23.26
C HIS A 304 -10.23 5.63 -21.87
N PRO A 305 -11.46 5.92 -21.33
CA PRO A 305 -11.64 6.66 -20.08
C PRO A 305 -10.95 5.98 -18.88
N ARG A 306 -10.93 4.66 -18.83
CA ARG A 306 -10.27 3.89 -17.77
C ARG A 306 -8.74 4.02 -17.76
N ALA A 307 -8.12 4.41 -18.87
CA ALA A 307 -6.69 4.65 -18.97
C ALA A 307 -6.27 6.05 -18.50
N LEU A 308 -7.19 7.03 -18.49
CA LEU A 308 -6.88 8.42 -18.16
C LEU A 308 -6.75 8.60 -16.64
N ARG A 309 -5.80 9.42 -16.20
CA ARG A 309 -5.62 9.73 -14.76
C ARG A 309 -6.67 10.73 -14.26
N VAL A 310 -6.87 10.75 -12.94
CA VAL A 310 -7.62 11.78 -12.24
C VAL A 310 -6.82 13.08 -12.22
N LYS A 311 -7.50 14.22 -12.38
CA LYS A 311 -6.92 15.57 -12.36
C LYS A 311 -7.50 16.39 -11.22
N ALA A 312 -6.79 17.46 -10.84
CA ALA A 312 -7.18 18.32 -9.72
C ALA A 312 -8.59 18.93 -9.87
N ASP A 313 -9.00 19.28 -11.09
CA ASP A 313 -10.35 19.84 -11.39
C ASP A 313 -11.49 18.82 -11.29
N MET A 314 -11.18 17.55 -11.18
CA MET A 314 -12.15 16.46 -11.03
C MET A 314 -12.49 16.18 -9.56
N ILE A 315 -11.60 16.53 -8.61
CA ILE A 315 -11.72 16.14 -7.20
C ILE A 315 -13.00 16.61 -6.54
N ASP A 316 -13.47 17.81 -6.87
CA ASP A 316 -14.73 18.37 -6.30
C ASP A 316 -16.00 17.61 -6.77
N LYS A 317 -15.88 16.75 -7.80
CA LYS A 317 -16.97 15.94 -8.36
C LYS A 317 -17.03 14.52 -7.79
N ILE A 318 -16.18 14.21 -6.80
CA ILE A 318 -16.20 12.90 -6.15
C ILE A 318 -17.44 12.76 -5.29
N ASP A 319 -18.18 11.69 -5.49
CA ASP A 319 -19.37 11.33 -4.71
C ASP A 319 -19.02 10.23 -3.70
N TYR A 320 -18.82 10.63 -2.43
CA TYR A 320 -18.43 9.72 -1.36
C TYR A 320 -19.49 8.64 -1.10
N LYS A 321 -20.78 9.04 -1.14
CA LYS A 321 -21.88 8.08 -0.94
C LYS A 321 -21.87 7.00 -2.02
N ARG A 322 -21.71 7.43 -3.29
CA ARG A 322 -21.64 6.49 -4.42
C ARG A 322 -20.46 5.53 -4.32
N ILE A 323 -19.30 6.03 -3.90
CA ILE A 323 -18.11 5.18 -3.65
C ILE A 323 -18.39 4.12 -2.60
N MET A 324 -19.04 4.49 -1.49
CA MET A 324 -19.40 3.52 -0.44
C MET A 324 -20.44 2.51 -0.90
N GLU A 325 -21.38 2.91 -1.77
CA GLU A 325 -22.31 1.97 -2.42
C GLU A 325 -21.56 0.97 -3.32
N MET A 326 -20.59 1.45 -4.11
CA MET A 326 -19.75 0.59 -4.95
C MET A 326 -18.94 -0.39 -4.10
N TYR A 327 -18.31 0.09 -3.02
CA TYR A 327 -17.56 -0.78 -2.11
C TYR A 327 -18.48 -1.85 -1.50
N LYS A 328 -19.61 -1.44 -0.92
CA LYS A 328 -20.57 -2.37 -0.31
C LYS A 328 -21.12 -3.38 -1.32
N ASP A 329 -21.31 -2.98 -2.58
CA ASP A 329 -21.75 -3.91 -3.62
C ASP A 329 -20.72 -5.03 -3.87
N ARG A 330 -19.43 -4.70 -3.85
CA ARG A 330 -18.36 -5.70 -4.05
C ARG A 330 -18.17 -6.65 -2.85
N PHE A 331 -18.45 -6.18 -1.64
CA PHE A 331 -18.25 -6.95 -0.41
C PHE A 331 -19.54 -7.46 0.26
N LYS A 332 -20.71 -7.31 -0.36
CA LYS A 332 -21.98 -7.78 0.22
C LYS A 332 -22.21 -9.29 0.16
N ASP A 333 -21.43 -9.99 -0.65
CA ASP A 333 -21.52 -11.45 -0.84
C ASP A 333 -20.14 -12.08 -0.68
N ALA A 334 -19.98 -12.86 0.38
CA ALA A 334 -18.74 -13.59 0.61
C ALA A 334 -18.69 -14.97 -0.07
N GLY A 335 -19.82 -15.43 -0.66
CA GLY A 335 -19.98 -16.80 -1.14
C GLY A 335 -19.08 -17.19 -2.31
N ASP A 336 -18.59 -16.22 -3.10
CA ASP A 336 -17.64 -16.42 -4.18
C ASP A 336 -16.19 -16.04 -3.83
N PHE A 337 -15.95 -15.64 -2.58
CA PHE A 337 -14.59 -15.35 -2.11
C PHE A 337 -13.80 -16.62 -1.80
N THR A 338 -12.53 -16.61 -2.21
CA THR A 338 -11.52 -17.56 -1.75
C THR A 338 -10.53 -16.84 -0.85
N PHE A 339 -10.39 -17.32 0.40
CA PHE A 339 -9.40 -16.85 1.37
C PHE A 339 -8.22 -17.82 1.42
N LEU A 340 -7.02 -17.33 1.25
CA LEU A 340 -5.77 -18.08 1.38
C LEU A 340 -5.04 -17.63 2.64
N PHE A 341 -4.74 -18.56 3.53
CA PHE A 341 -3.88 -18.34 4.71
C PHE A 341 -2.60 -19.15 4.56
N VAL A 342 -1.47 -18.50 4.76
CA VAL A 342 -0.15 -19.13 4.72
C VAL A 342 0.66 -18.64 5.92
N GLY A 343 1.25 -19.55 6.69
CA GLY A 343 2.09 -19.17 7.83
C GLY A 343 2.05 -20.17 8.98
N ASN A 344 2.42 -19.71 10.15
CA ASN A 344 2.39 -20.49 11.38
C ASN A 344 0.94 -20.58 11.93
N ILE A 345 0.15 -21.43 11.32
CA ILE A 345 -1.28 -21.64 11.60
C ILE A 345 -1.62 -23.10 11.44
N THR A 346 -2.31 -23.68 12.41
CA THR A 346 -2.85 -25.04 12.32
C THR A 346 -4.34 -25.02 12.00
N LEU A 347 -4.85 -26.11 11.44
CA LEU A 347 -6.29 -26.24 11.15
C LEU A 347 -7.12 -26.19 12.45
N ASP A 348 -6.65 -26.87 13.50
CA ASP A 348 -7.40 -26.99 14.76
C ASP A 348 -7.56 -25.65 15.45
N GLU A 349 -6.50 -24.82 15.42
CA GLU A 349 -6.55 -23.45 15.98
C GLU A 349 -7.42 -22.51 15.13
N ALA A 350 -7.32 -22.62 13.82
CA ALA A 350 -8.02 -21.74 12.88
C ALA A 350 -9.51 -22.07 12.71
N LYS A 351 -9.88 -23.37 12.82
CA LYS A 351 -11.22 -23.85 12.52
C LYS A 351 -12.33 -23.09 13.24
N PRO A 352 -12.35 -22.97 14.58
CA PRO A 352 -13.44 -22.28 15.27
C PRO A 352 -13.55 -20.81 14.87
N LEU A 353 -12.41 -20.14 14.61
CA LEU A 353 -12.38 -18.74 14.18
C LEU A 353 -12.88 -18.59 12.73
N ILE A 354 -12.49 -19.50 11.83
CA ILE A 354 -12.96 -19.53 10.44
C ILE A 354 -14.47 -19.74 10.40
N GLU A 355 -15.00 -20.69 11.17
CA GLU A 355 -16.44 -20.96 11.23
C GLU A 355 -17.21 -19.74 11.78
N THR A 356 -16.67 -19.06 12.81
CA THR A 356 -17.31 -17.89 13.40
C THR A 356 -17.27 -16.69 12.45
N TYR A 357 -16.10 -16.27 12.02
CA TYR A 357 -15.93 -14.98 11.33
C TYR A 357 -16.12 -15.11 9.81
N LEU A 358 -15.53 -16.10 9.15
CA LEU A 358 -15.71 -16.27 7.71
C LEU A 358 -17.00 -17.01 7.38
N GLY A 359 -17.38 -18.00 8.16
CA GLY A 359 -18.66 -18.70 8.03
C GLY A 359 -19.86 -17.82 8.39
N GLY A 360 -19.65 -16.80 9.23
CA GLY A 360 -20.65 -15.81 9.60
C GLY A 360 -20.78 -14.63 8.63
N LEU A 361 -19.95 -14.55 7.57
CA LEU A 361 -20.06 -13.50 6.56
C LEU A 361 -21.37 -13.61 5.77
N PRO A 362 -21.94 -12.46 5.35
CA PRO A 362 -23.15 -12.44 4.56
C PRO A 362 -22.93 -13.07 3.18
N THR A 363 -23.96 -13.74 2.69
CA THR A 363 -23.99 -14.30 1.34
C THR A 363 -25.37 -14.14 0.72
N ILE A 364 -25.40 -13.91 -0.57
CA ILE A 364 -26.60 -13.96 -1.42
C ILE A 364 -26.43 -15.00 -2.53
N HIS A 365 -25.39 -15.83 -2.44
CA HIS A 365 -25.03 -16.87 -3.40
C HIS A 365 -24.90 -16.38 -4.84
N ARG A 366 -24.37 -15.18 -5.01
CA ARG A 366 -24.07 -14.58 -6.29
C ARG A 366 -22.85 -15.28 -6.91
N THR A 367 -22.90 -15.51 -8.21
CA THR A 367 -21.73 -15.94 -8.99
C THR A 367 -21.44 -14.85 -10.00
N GLU A 368 -20.29 -14.20 -9.86
CA GLU A 368 -19.90 -13.14 -10.75
C GLU A 368 -18.58 -13.47 -11.46
N ASN A 369 -18.37 -12.76 -12.56
CA ASN A 369 -17.10 -12.73 -13.27
C ASN A 369 -16.85 -11.30 -13.73
N PHE A 370 -15.62 -10.97 -14.07
CA PHE A 370 -15.28 -9.66 -14.60
C PHE A 370 -15.94 -9.43 -15.96
N ARG A 371 -16.22 -8.17 -16.25
CA ARG A 371 -16.67 -7.70 -17.56
C ARG A 371 -15.45 -7.23 -18.37
N ASP A 372 -15.39 -7.64 -19.64
CA ASP A 372 -14.43 -7.07 -20.58
C ASP A 372 -14.74 -5.58 -20.82
N THR A 373 -13.85 -4.71 -20.35
CA THR A 373 -14.00 -3.25 -20.45
C THR A 373 -13.55 -2.68 -21.78
N LYS A 374 -13.06 -3.50 -22.71
CA LYS A 374 -12.53 -3.11 -24.02
C LYS A 374 -11.36 -2.11 -23.95
N MET A 375 -10.61 -2.14 -22.86
CA MET A 375 -9.40 -1.36 -22.69
C MET A 375 -8.19 -2.12 -23.24
N ASP A 376 -8.19 -2.29 -24.57
CA ASP A 376 -7.13 -3.00 -25.28
C ASP A 376 -5.98 -2.07 -25.67
N ILE A 377 -4.76 -2.63 -25.70
CA ILE A 377 -3.60 -1.92 -26.25
C ILE A 377 -3.80 -1.73 -27.76
N ARG A 378 -3.50 -0.53 -28.24
CA ARG A 378 -3.54 -0.19 -29.67
C ARG A 378 -2.76 -1.21 -30.49
N LYS A 379 -3.38 -1.71 -31.57
CA LYS A 379 -2.73 -2.63 -32.52
C LYS A 379 -2.10 -1.87 -33.69
N GLY A 380 -1.05 -2.48 -34.26
CA GLY A 380 -0.35 -1.94 -35.40
C GLY A 380 0.69 -0.87 -35.05
N LYS A 381 1.43 -0.41 -36.09
CA LYS A 381 2.48 0.60 -35.93
C LYS A 381 1.88 1.98 -35.66
N TYR A 382 2.29 2.63 -34.58
CA TYR A 382 1.83 3.97 -34.21
C TYR A 382 2.98 4.78 -33.64
N THR A 383 3.06 6.05 -34.04
CA THR A 383 4.06 7.00 -33.50
C THR A 383 3.33 8.19 -32.90
N ASN A 384 3.68 8.54 -31.68
CA ASN A 384 3.16 9.71 -30.99
C ASN A 384 4.34 10.62 -30.61
N VAL A 385 4.27 11.88 -30.96
CA VAL A 385 5.28 12.88 -30.61
C VAL A 385 4.60 14.11 -30.04
N PHE A 386 5.03 14.53 -28.86
CA PHE A 386 4.61 15.80 -28.27
C PHE A 386 5.83 16.56 -27.75
N ARG A 387 5.66 17.85 -27.48
CA ARG A 387 6.71 18.72 -26.96
C ARG A 387 6.19 19.51 -25.77
N LYS A 388 7.05 19.65 -24.76
CA LYS A 388 6.82 20.47 -23.58
C LYS A 388 8.08 21.31 -23.34
N LYS A 389 7.92 22.59 -22.99
CA LYS A 389 9.06 23.45 -22.66
C LYS A 389 9.67 22.96 -21.35
N LEU A 390 10.99 22.75 -21.37
CA LEU A 390 11.82 22.38 -20.21
C LEU A 390 12.98 23.38 -20.12
N GLU A 391 13.56 23.55 -18.94
CA GLU A 391 14.77 24.34 -18.72
C GLU A 391 15.97 23.67 -19.38
N THR A 392 16.13 22.36 -19.17
CA THR A 392 17.16 21.55 -19.81
C THR A 392 16.52 20.74 -20.93
N PRO A 393 17.02 20.87 -22.18
CA PRO A 393 16.53 20.09 -23.31
C PRO A 393 16.68 18.57 -23.04
N LEU A 394 15.60 17.83 -23.18
CA LEU A 394 15.57 16.39 -22.97
C LEU A 394 14.60 15.75 -23.95
N ALA A 395 14.98 14.63 -24.54
CA ALA A 395 14.10 13.76 -25.29
C ALA A 395 13.91 12.43 -24.55
N SER A 396 12.67 12.15 -24.12
CA SER A 396 12.28 10.85 -23.57
C SER A 396 11.66 10.01 -24.68
N VAL A 397 12.18 8.83 -24.90
CA VAL A 397 11.70 7.87 -25.91
C VAL A 397 11.20 6.62 -25.23
N LEU A 398 9.99 6.22 -25.64
CA LEU A 398 9.35 5.01 -25.14
C LEU A 398 8.88 4.17 -26.32
N ILE A 399 9.40 2.95 -26.43
CA ILE A 399 9.06 1.97 -27.46
C ILE A 399 8.27 0.87 -26.80
N ILE A 400 7.10 0.54 -27.35
CA ILE A 400 6.23 -0.52 -26.86
C ILE A 400 5.97 -1.50 -27.99
N ALA A 401 6.17 -2.77 -27.70
CA ALA A 401 5.74 -3.88 -28.53
C ALA A 401 4.77 -4.76 -27.71
N SER A 402 3.65 -5.13 -28.33
CA SER A 402 2.73 -6.10 -27.77
C SER A 402 2.33 -7.12 -28.81
N GLY A 403 2.05 -8.34 -28.41
CA GLY A 403 1.70 -9.41 -29.30
C GLY A 403 1.17 -10.63 -28.55
N LYS A 404 0.79 -11.65 -29.31
CA LYS A 404 0.33 -12.91 -28.72
C LYS A 404 1.52 -13.78 -28.33
N CYS A 405 1.52 -14.21 -27.08
CA CYS A 405 2.45 -15.22 -26.55
C CYS A 405 1.77 -15.92 -25.38
N GLU A 406 1.56 -17.22 -25.54
CA GLU A 406 0.97 -18.04 -24.49
C GLU A 406 1.77 -17.97 -23.18
N TYR A 407 1.07 -17.76 -22.07
CA TYR A 407 1.71 -17.82 -20.75
C TYR A 407 2.06 -19.27 -20.40
N THR A 408 3.35 -19.56 -20.38
CA THR A 408 3.92 -20.75 -19.79
C THR A 408 5.08 -20.33 -18.88
N LEU A 409 5.40 -21.12 -17.86
CA LEU A 409 6.57 -20.83 -17.02
C LEU A 409 7.86 -20.66 -17.84
N LYS A 410 8.01 -21.47 -18.91
CA LYS A 410 9.15 -21.37 -19.83
C LYS A 410 9.17 -20.03 -20.55
N ASN A 411 8.05 -19.58 -21.08
CA ASN A 411 7.98 -18.31 -21.80
C ASN A 411 8.18 -17.10 -20.88
N ASP A 412 7.68 -17.18 -19.64
CA ASP A 412 7.88 -16.14 -18.61
C ASP A 412 9.36 -16.00 -18.23
N VAL A 413 10.04 -17.14 -18.01
CA VAL A 413 11.49 -17.17 -17.79
C VAL A 413 12.28 -16.66 -19.00
N LEU A 414 11.88 -17.03 -20.23
CA LEU A 414 12.49 -16.52 -21.44
C LEU A 414 12.32 -15.01 -21.60
N MET A 415 11.15 -14.45 -21.26
CA MET A 415 10.93 -13.00 -21.25
C MET A 415 11.86 -12.31 -20.25
N SER A 416 12.06 -12.89 -19.07
CA SER A 416 13.00 -12.36 -18.07
C SER A 416 14.45 -12.38 -18.56
N PHE A 417 14.88 -13.44 -19.27
CA PHE A 417 16.20 -13.49 -19.90
C PHE A 417 16.36 -12.49 -21.03
N LEU A 418 15.32 -12.33 -21.86
CA LEU A 418 15.32 -11.37 -22.97
C LEU A 418 15.53 -9.96 -22.43
N THR A 419 14.74 -9.53 -21.44
CA THR A 419 14.84 -8.18 -20.86
C THR A 419 16.22 -7.92 -20.25
N GLN A 420 16.75 -8.86 -19.46
CA GLN A 420 18.09 -8.75 -18.87
C GLN A 420 19.22 -8.73 -19.92
N SER A 421 19.05 -9.48 -21.00
CA SER A 421 20.03 -9.48 -22.11
C SER A 421 20.01 -8.15 -22.84
N LEU A 422 18.81 -7.62 -23.15
CA LEU A 422 18.68 -6.33 -23.81
C LEU A 422 19.18 -5.18 -22.94
N ASP A 423 18.97 -5.20 -21.62
CA ASP A 423 19.54 -4.21 -20.71
C ASP A 423 21.07 -4.14 -20.81
N LYS A 424 21.76 -5.29 -20.90
CA LYS A 424 23.23 -5.35 -21.07
C LYS A 424 23.66 -4.87 -22.45
N VAL A 425 22.99 -5.30 -23.50
CA VAL A 425 23.28 -4.89 -24.88
C VAL A 425 23.12 -3.37 -25.04
N TYR A 426 22.05 -2.79 -24.47
CA TYR A 426 21.82 -1.34 -24.55
C TYR A 426 22.74 -0.54 -23.64
N LEU A 427 23.16 -1.10 -22.52
CA LEU A 427 24.19 -0.48 -21.68
C LEU A 427 25.47 -0.29 -22.48
N GLU A 428 25.92 -1.32 -23.21
CA GLU A 428 27.12 -1.28 -24.04
C GLU A 428 26.94 -0.36 -25.26
N SER A 429 25.89 -0.57 -26.07
CA SER A 429 25.70 0.09 -27.36
C SER A 429 25.28 1.56 -27.24
N VAL A 430 24.42 1.92 -26.27
CA VAL A 430 23.86 3.27 -26.15
C VAL A 430 24.66 4.11 -25.13
N ARG A 431 25.02 3.54 -23.98
CA ARG A 431 25.70 4.28 -22.92
C ARG A 431 27.22 4.31 -23.15
N GLU A 432 27.87 3.15 -23.27
CA GLU A 432 29.33 3.08 -23.28
C GLU A 432 29.93 3.50 -24.62
N LYS A 433 29.40 3.00 -25.77
CA LYS A 433 29.92 3.34 -27.09
C LYS A 433 29.52 4.73 -27.57
N GLU A 434 28.29 5.15 -27.32
CA GLU A 434 27.74 6.38 -27.90
C GLU A 434 27.65 7.54 -26.91
N GLY A 435 27.68 7.26 -25.59
CA GLY A 435 27.42 8.28 -24.57
C GLY A 435 26.08 9.00 -24.81
N GLY A 436 25.11 8.28 -25.36
CA GLY A 436 23.85 8.83 -25.84
C GLY A 436 22.77 8.94 -24.79
N SER A 437 22.88 8.14 -23.73
CA SER A 437 21.96 8.11 -22.61
C SER A 437 22.69 7.67 -21.33
N TYR A 438 22.16 8.03 -20.16
CA TYR A 438 22.63 7.47 -18.87
C TYR A 438 22.25 6.01 -18.68
N GLY A 439 21.19 5.55 -19.35
CA GLY A 439 20.74 4.16 -19.34
C GLY A 439 19.51 3.96 -20.22
N VAL A 440 19.30 2.71 -20.57
CA VAL A 440 18.09 2.24 -21.26
C VAL A 440 17.44 1.22 -20.33
N SER A 441 16.17 1.38 -20.04
CA SER A 441 15.41 0.43 -19.23
C SER A 441 14.56 -0.45 -20.12
N VAL A 442 14.62 -1.76 -19.91
CA VAL A 442 13.80 -2.75 -20.61
C VAL A 442 12.87 -3.44 -19.63
N TYR A 443 11.60 -3.44 -19.91
CA TYR A 443 10.58 -4.15 -19.14
C TYR A 443 9.78 -5.07 -20.04
N GLY A 444 9.60 -6.31 -19.64
CA GLY A 444 8.80 -7.29 -20.38
C GLY A 444 7.92 -8.10 -19.45
N GLN A 445 6.72 -8.41 -19.91
CA GLN A 445 5.73 -9.16 -19.16
C GLN A 445 4.90 -10.04 -20.08
N LEU A 446 4.56 -11.24 -19.60
CA LEU A 446 3.49 -12.07 -20.16
C LEU A 446 2.24 -11.92 -19.30
N SER A 447 1.09 -11.78 -19.94
CA SER A 447 -0.19 -11.78 -19.23
C SER A 447 -0.56 -13.19 -18.82
N ARG A 448 -0.92 -13.35 -17.54
CA ARG A 448 -1.46 -14.61 -17.01
C ARG A 448 -2.96 -14.55 -16.79
N TYR A 449 -3.49 -13.35 -16.63
CA TYR A 449 -4.89 -13.12 -16.32
C TYR A 449 -5.30 -11.72 -16.81
N PRO A 450 -6.43 -11.53 -17.43
CA PRO A 450 -7.51 -12.51 -17.73
C PRO A 450 -7.23 -13.40 -18.93
N ASN A 451 -6.31 -12.99 -19.81
CA ASN A 451 -5.92 -13.71 -21.00
C ASN A 451 -4.45 -14.13 -20.86
N ASP A 452 -4.16 -15.38 -21.07
CA ASP A 452 -2.83 -15.99 -20.94
C ASP A 452 -2.07 -16.08 -22.26
N ASP A 453 -2.41 -15.25 -23.23
CA ASP A 453 -1.82 -15.23 -24.57
C ASP A 453 -1.25 -13.86 -25.01
N GLU A 454 -1.00 -12.96 -24.07
CA GLU A 454 -0.53 -11.60 -24.39
C GLU A 454 0.86 -11.32 -23.81
N ALA A 455 1.75 -10.80 -24.67
CA ALA A 455 3.08 -10.33 -24.31
C ALA A 455 3.19 -8.82 -24.48
N PHE A 456 3.95 -8.20 -23.58
CA PHE A 456 4.26 -6.79 -23.58
C PHE A 456 5.76 -6.58 -23.35
N LEU A 457 6.38 -5.73 -24.18
CA LEU A 457 7.77 -5.29 -24.06
C LEU A 457 7.81 -3.78 -24.13
N GLN A 458 8.49 -3.14 -23.19
CA GLN A 458 8.71 -1.70 -23.11
C GLN A 458 10.19 -1.40 -23.05
N ILE A 459 10.66 -0.45 -23.84
CA ILE A 459 12.02 0.07 -23.81
C ILE A 459 11.91 1.58 -23.59
N TYR A 460 12.60 2.10 -22.59
CA TYR A 460 12.59 3.52 -22.24
C TYR A 460 14.02 4.05 -22.13
N PHE A 461 14.25 5.25 -22.66
CA PHE A 461 15.49 5.97 -22.47
C PHE A 461 15.31 7.48 -22.60
N ASP A 462 16.17 8.21 -21.90
CA ASP A 462 16.31 9.66 -22.01
C ASP A 462 17.60 10.00 -22.77
N THR A 463 17.57 11.03 -23.62
CA THR A 463 18.73 11.44 -24.42
C THR A 463 18.65 12.92 -24.79
N ASP A 464 19.76 13.47 -25.29
CA ASP A 464 19.76 14.78 -25.96
C ASP A 464 18.83 14.73 -27.19
N PRO A 465 17.96 15.76 -27.39
CA PRO A 465 17.07 15.82 -28.54
C PRO A 465 17.78 15.62 -29.90
N ALA A 466 19.02 16.08 -30.04
CA ALA A 466 19.81 15.93 -31.26
C ALA A 466 20.26 14.47 -31.50
N LYS A 467 20.39 13.67 -30.45
CA LYS A 467 20.80 12.27 -30.54
C LYS A 467 19.62 11.29 -30.63
N ARG A 468 18.38 11.74 -30.40
CA ARG A 468 17.18 10.90 -30.28
C ARG A 468 17.05 9.89 -31.45
N GLU A 469 17.16 10.35 -32.69
CA GLU A 469 16.96 9.49 -33.86
C GLU A 469 18.04 8.41 -33.96
N LYS A 470 19.32 8.80 -33.76
CA LYS A 470 20.44 7.86 -33.77
C LYS A 470 20.29 6.79 -32.69
N MET A 471 19.96 7.18 -31.43
CA MET A 471 19.78 6.24 -30.34
C MET A 471 18.59 5.31 -30.58
N THR A 472 17.47 5.84 -31.08
CA THR A 472 16.31 5.02 -31.45
C THR A 472 16.67 3.98 -32.50
N GLN A 473 17.47 4.36 -33.53
CA GLN A 473 17.87 3.44 -34.59
C GLN A 473 18.79 2.32 -34.05
N ILE A 474 19.73 2.65 -33.15
CA ILE A 474 20.60 1.65 -32.52
C ILE A 474 19.75 0.64 -31.73
N ILE A 475 18.85 1.11 -30.89
CA ILE A 475 17.95 0.27 -30.09
C ILE A 475 17.11 -0.65 -30.97
N MET A 476 16.56 -0.12 -32.07
CA MET A 476 15.75 -0.92 -32.99
C MET A 476 16.57 -1.96 -33.78
N ASN A 477 17.83 -1.67 -34.10
CA ASN A 477 18.72 -2.61 -34.76
C ASN A 477 19.13 -3.75 -33.84
N GLU A 478 19.44 -3.46 -32.56
CA GLU A 478 19.81 -4.47 -31.57
C GLU A 478 18.62 -5.34 -31.12
N LEU A 479 17.38 -4.88 -31.35
CA LEU A 479 16.18 -5.66 -31.06
C LEU A 479 15.88 -6.74 -32.13
N GLN A 480 16.46 -6.63 -33.32
CA GLN A 480 16.30 -7.59 -34.42
C GLN A 480 17.23 -8.79 -34.29
#